data_984f9d39ff7bce8904f50080d1d23367
#
_entry.id   984f9d39ff7bce8904f50080d1d23367
#
_cell.length_a   1.000
_cell.length_b   1.000
_cell.length_c   1.000
_cell.angle_alpha   90.00
_cell.angle_beta   90.00
_cell.angle_gamma   90.00
#
_symmetry.space_group_name_H-M   'P 1'
#
loop_
_entity.id
_entity.type
_entity.pdbx_description
1 polymer ?
#
loop_
_entity_poly.entity_id
_entity_poly.type
_entity_poly.pdbx_seq_one_letter_code
_entity_poly.pdbx_strand_id
1 'polypeptide(L)'
;ALVPRGKAEAFAAAVADAFTRLYPTVSGNAEYTSIITERHAVRLRELLADAQAKGATLMRCGTDAGSGRQMPLTVVTRVNEGMHLMQEEIFGPILPVLEYDSLDDAMALVRRGERPLSLYGLGLSDADQARVLKETHAGGVTFNDWGWHVFQHDLPFGGIGNSGMGTYHGEEGFRELSHAKGVFKRHRWFPVGLFYPPYGNLVQRLAMKFFIGNAPTGPRPPH
;
A
#
# COMPACT_ATOMS: atom_id res chain seq x y z
N ALA A 1 8.34 8.42 -7.43
CA ALA A 1 9.17 8.89 -6.30
C ALA A 1 8.76 10.30 -5.92
N LEU A 2 8.82 10.64 -4.64
CA LEU A 2 8.63 11.99 -4.12
C LEU A 2 9.97 12.50 -3.62
N VAL A 3 10.39 13.67 -4.06
CA VAL A 3 11.69 14.28 -3.68
C VAL A 3 11.49 15.75 -3.25
N PRO A 4 12.33 16.30 -2.38
CA PRO A 4 12.26 17.72 -2.05
C PRO A 4 12.42 18.61 -3.28
N ARG A 5 11.75 19.77 -3.28
CA ARG A 5 11.81 20.75 -4.38
C ARG A 5 13.26 21.06 -4.77
N GLY A 6 13.52 21.14 -6.09
CA GLY A 6 14.85 21.36 -6.67
C GLY A 6 15.78 20.16 -6.64
N LYS A 7 15.29 18.97 -6.28
CA LYS A 7 16.09 17.74 -6.24
C LYS A 7 15.76 16.74 -7.34
N ALA A 8 14.75 17.00 -8.18
CA ALA A 8 14.29 16.04 -9.19
C ALA A 8 15.39 15.69 -10.20
N GLU A 9 16.11 16.67 -10.75
CA GLU A 9 17.17 16.45 -11.72
C GLU A 9 18.37 15.72 -11.11
N ALA A 10 18.78 16.10 -9.90
CA ALA A 10 19.90 15.44 -9.21
C ALA A 10 19.54 13.98 -8.85
N PHE A 11 18.30 13.74 -8.42
CA PHE A 11 17.80 12.40 -8.17
C PHE A 11 17.75 11.57 -9.46
N ALA A 12 17.23 12.13 -10.55
CA ALA A 12 17.16 11.45 -11.84
C ALA A 12 18.56 11.08 -12.36
N ALA A 13 19.54 11.98 -12.25
CA ALA A 13 20.92 11.72 -12.61
C ALA A 13 21.52 10.59 -11.75
N ALA A 14 21.33 10.61 -10.43
CA ALA A 14 21.81 9.56 -9.54
C ALA A 14 21.18 8.19 -9.86
N VAL A 15 19.90 8.14 -10.21
CA VAL A 15 19.21 6.93 -10.65
C VAL A 15 19.81 6.43 -11.97
N ALA A 16 20.05 7.32 -12.94
CA ALA A 16 20.63 6.95 -14.23
C ALA A 16 22.06 6.40 -14.08
N ASP A 17 22.87 7.02 -13.22
CA ASP A 17 24.23 6.53 -12.91
C ASP A 17 24.21 5.18 -12.21
N ALA A 18 23.32 4.99 -11.24
CA ALA A 18 23.14 3.71 -10.56
C ALA A 18 22.69 2.62 -11.55
N PHE A 19 21.71 2.92 -12.39
CA PHE A 19 21.22 2.02 -13.42
C PHE A 19 22.33 1.59 -14.38
N THR A 20 23.13 2.54 -14.89
CA THR A 20 24.23 2.26 -15.82
C THR A 20 25.32 1.38 -15.20
N ARG A 21 25.59 1.56 -13.90
CA ARG A 21 26.55 0.67 -13.19
C ARG A 21 26.01 -0.74 -13.01
N LEU A 22 24.71 -0.89 -12.72
CA LEU A 22 24.08 -2.19 -12.50
C LEU A 22 23.81 -2.93 -13.81
N TYR A 23 23.41 -2.20 -14.84
CA TYR A 23 23.03 -2.73 -16.15
C TYR A 23 23.77 -1.96 -17.27
N PRO A 24 25.06 -2.26 -17.53
CA PRO A 24 25.80 -1.59 -18.60
C PRO A 24 25.19 -1.79 -20.00
N THR A 25 24.49 -2.91 -20.18
CA THR A 25 23.70 -3.21 -21.38
C THR A 25 22.31 -3.68 -20.98
N VAL A 26 21.31 -3.40 -21.81
CA VAL A 26 19.93 -3.86 -21.65
C VAL A 26 19.59 -4.92 -22.69
N SER A 27 19.92 -4.64 -23.96
CA SER A 27 19.66 -5.54 -25.08
C SER A 27 20.42 -6.85 -24.96
N GLY A 28 19.70 -7.97 -24.92
CA GLY A 28 20.30 -9.30 -24.80
C GLY A 28 20.92 -9.62 -23.44
N ASN A 29 20.78 -8.76 -22.45
CA ASN A 29 21.27 -9.00 -21.10
C ASN A 29 20.37 -10.01 -20.38
N ALA A 30 20.92 -11.17 -20.03
CA ALA A 30 20.18 -12.23 -19.34
C ALA A 30 19.79 -11.87 -17.90
N GLU A 31 20.47 -10.91 -17.28
CA GLU A 31 20.19 -10.42 -15.94
C GLU A 31 19.13 -9.29 -15.95
N TYR A 32 18.78 -8.78 -17.13
CA TYR A 32 17.77 -7.73 -17.27
C TYR A 32 16.47 -8.30 -17.83
N THR A 33 15.43 -8.27 -17.00
CA THR A 33 14.11 -8.84 -17.33
C THR A 33 13.43 -8.13 -18.50
N SER A 34 12.77 -8.90 -19.35
CA SER A 34 11.88 -8.37 -20.39
C SER A 34 10.50 -8.05 -19.86
N ILE A 35 9.82 -7.08 -20.46
CA ILE A 35 8.39 -6.83 -20.26
C ILE A 35 7.61 -8.10 -20.61
N ILE A 36 6.62 -8.46 -19.80
CA ILE A 36 5.96 -9.77 -19.86
C ILE A 36 5.29 -10.08 -21.21
N THR A 37 4.66 -9.09 -21.86
CA THR A 37 4.04 -9.23 -23.19
C THR A 37 4.33 -8.03 -24.07
N GLU A 38 4.24 -8.21 -25.39
CA GLU A 38 4.37 -7.09 -26.35
C GLU A 38 3.26 -6.04 -26.14
N ARG A 39 2.03 -6.47 -25.89
CA ARG A 39 0.93 -5.55 -25.58
C ARG A 39 1.26 -4.65 -24.39
N HIS A 40 1.89 -5.22 -23.37
CA HIS A 40 2.29 -4.44 -22.19
C HIS A 40 3.45 -3.50 -22.48
N ALA A 41 4.42 -3.92 -23.32
CA ALA A 41 5.50 -3.05 -23.78
C ALA A 41 4.99 -1.88 -24.61
N VAL A 42 3.99 -2.10 -25.48
CA VAL A 42 3.31 -1.03 -26.23
C VAL A 42 2.64 -0.04 -25.26
N ARG A 43 1.86 -0.53 -24.29
CA ARG A 43 1.22 0.33 -23.28
C ARG A 43 2.23 1.21 -22.54
N LEU A 44 3.38 0.67 -22.14
CA LEU A 44 4.41 1.47 -21.47
C LEU A 44 4.99 2.57 -22.38
N ARG A 45 5.17 2.30 -23.67
CA ARG A 45 5.58 3.32 -24.63
C ARG A 45 4.51 4.41 -24.81
N GLU A 46 3.23 4.04 -24.80
CA GLU A 46 2.11 4.97 -24.86
C GLU A 46 2.05 5.86 -23.62
N LEU A 47 2.31 5.32 -22.40
CA LEU A 47 2.41 6.11 -21.16
C LEU A 47 3.53 7.17 -21.25
N LEU A 48 4.69 6.81 -21.81
CA LEU A 48 5.78 7.76 -22.02
C LEU A 48 5.44 8.82 -23.06
N ALA A 49 4.80 8.42 -24.18
CA ALA A 49 4.37 9.35 -25.20
C ALA A 49 3.31 10.35 -24.68
N ASP A 50 2.34 9.88 -23.91
CA ASP A 50 1.35 10.74 -23.25
C ASP A 50 2.02 11.74 -22.30
N ALA A 51 2.92 11.27 -21.45
CA ALA A 51 3.64 12.12 -20.52
C ALA A 51 4.46 13.20 -21.25
N GLN A 52 5.18 12.82 -22.29
CA GLN A 52 5.99 13.74 -23.09
C GLN A 52 5.10 14.78 -23.80
N ALA A 53 3.99 14.38 -24.39
CA ALA A 53 3.03 15.28 -25.04
C ALA A 53 2.42 16.28 -24.06
N LYS A 54 2.31 15.92 -22.77
CA LYS A 54 1.81 16.76 -21.67
C LYS A 54 2.90 17.55 -20.95
N GLY A 55 4.13 17.56 -21.48
CA GLY A 55 5.21 18.43 -21.02
C GLY A 55 6.17 17.79 -20.00
N ALA A 56 6.10 16.47 -19.75
CA ALA A 56 7.08 15.79 -18.94
C ALA A 56 8.45 15.73 -19.61
N THR A 57 9.50 15.67 -18.82
CA THR A 57 10.86 15.44 -19.29
C THR A 57 11.21 13.96 -19.07
N LEU A 58 11.60 13.27 -20.14
CA LEU A 58 11.98 11.86 -20.10
C LEU A 58 13.51 11.74 -20.09
N MET A 59 14.05 11.06 -19.10
CA MET A 59 15.46 10.68 -19.01
C MET A 59 15.57 9.16 -19.09
N ARG A 60 15.94 8.65 -20.25
CA ARG A 60 16.26 7.23 -20.41
C ARG A 60 17.62 6.92 -19.78
N CYS A 61 17.67 5.93 -18.91
CA CYS A 61 18.90 5.52 -18.24
C CYS A 61 19.72 4.58 -19.12
N GLY A 62 21.05 4.73 -19.05
CA GLY A 62 21.98 3.95 -19.86
C GLY A 62 22.03 4.39 -21.33
N THR A 63 22.93 3.79 -22.10
CA THR A 63 23.18 4.11 -23.52
C THR A 63 22.42 3.19 -24.48
N ASP A 64 21.98 2.04 -23.99
CA ASP A 64 21.27 1.02 -24.76
C ASP A 64 19.76 1.33 -24.82
N ALA A 65 19.21 1.33 -26.02
CA ALA A 65 17.79 1.58 -26.22
C ALA A 65 16.86 0.39 -25.84
N GLY A 66 17.47 -0.76 -25.55
CA GLY A 66 16.72 -2.01 -25.40
C GLY A 66 16.36 -2.64 -26.74
N SER A 67 15.92 -3.89 -26.74
CA SER A 67 15.45 -4.61 -27.90
C SER A 67 14.18 -5.41 -27.61
N GLY A 68 13.25 -5.43 -28.54
CA GLY A 68 11.99 -6.16 -28.38
C GLY A 68 11.24 -5.67 -27.12
N ARG A 69 11.09 -6.56 -26.14
CA ARG A 69 10.41 -6.31 -24.86
C ARG A 69 11.36 -5.89 -23.73
N GLN A 70 12.67 -5.83 -23.97
CA GLN A 70 13.61 -5.24 -23.02
C GLN A 70 13.58 -3.71 -23.16
N MET A 71 13.21 -3.04 -22.12
CA MET A 71 13.03 -1.59 -22.09
C MET A 71 13.86 -0.99 -20.96
N PRO A 72 14.77 -0.05 -21.23
CA PRO A 72 15.58 0.57 -20.18
C PRO A 72 14.73 1.39 -19.23
N LEU A 73 15.19 1.55 -18.00
CA LEU A 73 14.56 2.44 -17.03
C LEU A 73 14.49 3.86 -17.61
N THR A 74 13.31 4.46 -17.48
CA THR A 74 13.09 5.86 -17.85
C THR A 74 12.60 6.63 -16.63
N VAL A 75 13.39 7.60 -16.19
CA VAL A 75 12.96 8.55 -15.16
C VAL A 75 12.17 9.68 -15.83
N VAL A 76 11.02 10.01 -15.26
CA VAL A 76 10.11 11.03 -15.80
C VAL A 76 9.96 12.13 -14.77
N THR A 77 10.44 13.34 -15.10
CA THR A 77 10.30 14.53 -14.26
C THR A 77 9.27 15.50 -14.85
N ARG A 78 8.88 16.54 -14.10
CA ARG A 78 7.82 17.48 -14.46
C ARG A 78 6.48 16.81 -14.74
N VAL A 79 6.17 15.78 -13.98
CA VAL A 79 4.90 15.06 -14.08
C VAL A 79 3.77 15.85 -13.42
N ASN A 80 2.55 15.65 -13.92
CA ASN A 80 1.32 16.19 -13.33
C ASN A 80 0.21 15.14 -13.31
N GLU A 81 -0.82 15.38 -12.50
CA GLU A 81 -1.92 14.44 -12.27
C GLU A 81 -2.74 14.10 -13.54
N GLY A 82 -2.67 14.93 -14.59
CA GLY A 82 -3.35 14.70 -15.87
C GLY A 82 -2.65 13.70 -16.79
N MET A 83 -1.46 13.22 -16.45
CA MET A 83 -0.72 12.21 -17.22
C MET A 83 -1.18 10.81 -16.85
N HIS A 84 -1.34 9.93 -17.82
CA HIS A 84 -1.82 8.56 -17.61
C HIS A 84 -0.89 7.78 -16.67
N LEU A 85 0.42 7.99 -16.73
CA LEU A 85 1.39 7.36 -15.82
C LEU A 85 1.18 7.71 -14.33
N MET A 86 0.38 8.74 -14.01
CA MET A 86 -0.01 9.10 -12.65
C MET A 86 -1.39 8.55 -12.24
N GLN A 87 -2.15 8.02 -13.20
CA GLN A 87 -3.51 7.53 -13.00
C GLN A 87 -3.62 6.01 -13.06
N GLU A 88 -2.63 5.34 -13.65
CA GLU A 88 -2.61 3.90 -13.85
C GLU A 88 -1.39 3.28 -13.16
N GLU A 89 -1.51 2.02 -12.74
CA GLU A 89 -0.36 1.24 -12.31
C GLU A 89 0.58 0.99 -13.50
N ILE A 90 1.82 1.46 -13.39
CA ILE A 90 2.78 1.43 -14.49
C ILE A 90 3.20 -0.02 -14.80
N PHE A 91 3.57 -0.78 -13.80
CA PHE A 91 4.05 -2.17 -13.92
C PHE A 91 5.19 -2.34 -14.92
N GLY A 92 6.17 -1.44 -14.89
CA GLY A 92 7.29 -1.42 -15.83
C GLY A 92 8.39 -0.44 -15.44
N PRO A 93 9.48 -0.36 -16.20
CA PRO A 93 10.67 0.42 -15.87
C PRO A 93 10.48 1.92 -16.17
N ILE A 94 9.46 2.53 -15.60
CA ILE A 94 9.20 3.97 -15.67
C ILE A 94 9.07 4.49 -14.26
N LEU A 95 9.85 5.49 -13.91
CA LEU A 95 9.87 6.11 -12.57
C LEU A 95 9.44 7.56 -12.64
N PRO A 96 8.17 7.89 -12.35
CA PRO A 96 7.75 9.28 -12.17
C PRO A 96 8.39 9.90 -10.93
N VAL A 97 8.85 11.13 -11.05
CA VAL A 97 9.45 11.91 -9.97
C VAL A 97 8.68 13.22 -9.80
N LEU A 98 8.10 13.38 -8.61
CA LEU A 98 7.38 14.58 -8.20
C LEU A 98 8.18 15.30 -7.12
N GLU A 99 8.08 16.62 -7.12
CA GLU A 99 8.70 17.44 -6.08
C GLU A 99 7.66 17.85 -5.04
N TYR A 100 8.10 17.96 -3.79
CA TYR A 100 7.31 18.47 -2.68
C TYR A 100 8.05 19.59 -1.93
N ASP A 101 7.32 20.53 -1.34
CA ASP A 101 7.88 21.61 -0.54
C ASP A 101 8.09 21.18 0.92
N SER A 102 7.18 20.38 1.45
CA SER A 102 7.21 19.88 2.82
C SER A 102 6.79 18.42 2.90
N LEU A 103 7.14 17.75 3.98
CA LEU A 103 6.66 16.38 4.23
C LEU A 103 5.13 16.33 4.28
N ASP A 104 4.48 17.41 4.75
CA ASP A 104 3.02 17.51 4.77
C ASP A 104 2.41 17.49 3.36
N ASP A 105 3.05 18.13 2.40
CA ASP A 105 2.63 18.11 0.99
C ASP A 105 2.81 16.71 0.39
N ALA A 106 3.93 16.06 0.69
CA ALA A 106 4.18 14.69 0.25
C ALA A 106 3.14 13.72 0.82
N MET A 107 2.85 13.80 2.11
CA MET A 107 1.81 12.99 2.76
C MET A 107 0.41 13.32 2.23
N ALA A 108 0.12 14.60 1.94
CA ALA A 108 -1.14 15.00 1.34
C ALA A 108 -1.32 14.41 -0.07
N LEU A 109 -0.26 14.35 -0.87
CA LEU A 109 -0.28 13.70 -2.18
C LEU A 109 -0.57 12.20 -2.05
N VAL A 110 0.10 11.51 -1.12
CA VAL A 110 -0.17 10.08 -0.85
C VAL A 110 -1.63 9.86 -0.42
N ARG A 111 -2.18 10.72 0.45
CA ARG A 111 -3.56 10.60 0.93
C ARG A 111 -4.63 10.87 -0.14
N ARG A 112 -4.33 11.70 -1.15
CA ARG A 112 -5.25 11.97 -2.27
C ARG A 112 -5.31 10.81 -3.26
N GLY A 113 -4.22 10.05 -3.36
CA GLY A 113 -4.15 8.88 -4.23
C GLY A 113 -4.87 7.65 -3.64
N GLU A 114 -4.91 6.59 -4.42
CA GLU A 114 -5.32 5.27 -3.94
C GLU A 114 -4.34 4.78 -2.87
N ARG A 115 -4.84 3.99 -1.92
CA ARG A 115 -4.00 3.43 -0.86
C ARG A 115 -3.00 2.43 -1.46
N PRO A 116 -1.69 2.69 -1.41
CA PRO A 116 -0.71 1.84 -2.06
C PRO A 116 -0.50 0.52 -1.33
N LEU A 117 -0.09 -0.51 -2.06
CA LEU A 117 0.35 -1.77 -1.48
C LEU A 117 1.58 -1.56 -0.57
N SER A 118 2.51 -0.72 -1.00
CA SER A 118 3.76 -0.46 -0.28
C SER A 118 4.12 1.02 -0.28
N LEU A 119 4.69 1.48 0.82
CA LEU A 119 5.25 2.82 0.98
C LEU A 119 6.69 2.72 1.46
N TYR A 120 7.58 3.52 0.88
CA TYR A 120 9.00 3.55 1.25
C TYR A 120 9.39 4.95 1.69
N GLY A 121 10.05 5.04 2.85
CA GLY A 121 10.57 6.30 3.38
C GLY A 121 12.09 6.25 3.50
N LEU A 122 12.80 7.14 2.83
CA LEU A 122 14.26 7.18 2.80
C LEU A 122 14.77 8.48 3.43
N GLY A 123 15.71 8.38 4.37
CA GLY A 123 16.35 9.54 4.99
C GLY A 123 15.45 10.37 5.89
N LEU A 124 14.33 9.83 6.35
CA LEU A 124 13.42 10.49 7.29
C LEU A 124 13.92 10.36 8.72
N SER A 125 13.75 11.41 9.53
CA SER A 125 13.94 11.34 10.98
C SER A 125 12.95 10.37 11.63
N ASP A 126 13.25 9.84 12.82
CA ASP A 126 12.33 8.95 13.56
C ASP A 126 10.98 9.61 13.81
N ALA A 127 10.96 10.93 14.08
CA ALA A 127 9.74 11.69 14.26
C ALA A 127 8.90 11.75 12.96
N ASP A 128 9.55 11.94 11.81
CA ASP A 128 8.87 11.96 10.50
C ASP A 128 8.40 10.57 10.10
N GLN A 129 9.17 9.52 10.38
CA GLN A 129 8.74 8.13 10.18
C GLN A 129 7.46 7.84 10.98
N ALA A 130 7.42 8.23 12.26
CA ALA A 130 6.24 8.07 13.10
C ALA A 130 5.03 8.85 12.55
N ARG A 131 5.25 10.05 12.01
CA ARG A 131 4.20 10.83 11.35
C ARG A 131 3.68 10.13 10.09
N VAL A 132 4.57 9.66 9.23
CA VAL A 132 4.20 8.93 8.00
C VAL A 132 3.34 7.71 8.34
N LEU A 133 3.73 6.91 9.34
CA LEU A 133 2.95 5.75 9.79
C LEU A 133 1.56 6.14 10.32
N LYS A 134 1.46 7.25 11.02
CA LYS A 134 0.20 7.69 11.64
C LYS A 134 -0.74 8.38 10.63
N GLU A 135 -0.18 9.13 9.68
CA GLU A 135 -0.94 10.05 8.83
C GLU A 135 -1.17 9.53 7.41
N THR A 136 -0.56 8.39 7.03
CA THR A 136 -0.79 7.75 5.72
C THR A 136 -1.26 6.30 5.89
N HIS A 137 -1.86 5.76 4.83
CA HIS A 137 -2.25 4.35 4.78
C HIS A 137 -1.57 3.64 3.61
N ALA A 138 -0.94 2.50 3.91
CA ALA A 138 -0.37 1.59 2.92
C ALA A 138 -0.55 0.15 3.42
N GLY A 139 -0.46 -0.83 2.54
CA GLY A 139 -0.47 -2.24 2.94
C GLY A 139 0.75 -2.60 3.79
N GLY A 140 1.92 -2.10 3.43
CA GLY A 140 3.16 -2.24 4.20
C GLY A 140 4.10 -1.06 4.02
N VAL A 141 5.05 -0.90 4.96
CA VAL A 141 6.01 0.21 4.95
C VAL A 141 7.42 -0.32 5.19
N THR A 142 8.39 0.18 4.43
CA THR A 142 9.82 -0.02 4.72
C THR A 142 10.52 1.33 4.82
N PHE A 143 11.32 1.55 5.85
CA PHE A 143 12.16 2.74 5.97
C PHE A 143 13.62 2.43 5.64
N ASN A 144 14.26 3.39 4.97
CA ASN A 144 15.67 3.36 4.55
C ASN A 144 16.06 2.20 3.63
N ASP A 145 15.08 1.53 3.04
CA ASP A 145 15.25 0.52 1.99
C ASP A 145 13.94 0.35 1.21
N TRP A 146 13.90 -0.63 0.29
CA TRP A 146 12.73 -1.01 -0.46
C TRP A 146 12.30 -2.44 -0.11
N GLY A 147 11.01 -2.75 -0.16
CA GLY A 147 10.48 -4.12 -0.28
C GLY A 147 10.75 -5.12 0.86
N TRP A 148 11.62 -4.84 1.82
CA TRP A 148 12.03 -5.82 2.84
C TRP A 148 10.88 -6.34 3.70
N HIS A 149 9.85 -5.55 3.93
CA HIS A 149 8.64 -6.02 4.64
C HIS A 149 7.94 -7.17 3.91
N VAL A 150 8.12 -7.31 2.58
CA VAL A 150 7.55 -8.40 1.77
C VAL A 150 8.28 -9.72 2.01
N PHE A 151 9.60 -9.64 2.22
CA PHE A 151 10.44 -10.82 2.45
C PHE A 151 10.49 -11.27 3.91
N GLN A 152 9.99 -10.45 4.81
CA GLN A 152 9.94 -10.76 6.24
C GLN A 152 8.68 -11.59 6.55
N HIS A 153 8.85 -12.90 6.65
CA HIS A 153 7.75 -13.84 6.83
C HIS A 153 6.96 -13.70 8.14
N ASP A 154 7.53 -13.00 9.13
CA ASP A 154 6.85 -12.73 10.41
C ASP A 154 5.98 -11.45 10.36
N LEU A 155 6.05 -10.69 9.27
CA LEU A 155 5.21 -9.52 9.05
C LEU A 155 4.04 -9.85 8.14
N PRO A 156 2.84 -9.30 8.40
CA PRO A 156 1.72 -9.42 7.48
C PRO A 156 2.03 -8.70 6.18
N PHE A 157 1.69 -9.33 5.05
CA PHE A 157 1.79 -8.71 3.74
C PHE A 157 0.46 -8.76 3.01
N GLY A 158 -0.04 -7.61 2.62
CA GLY A 158 -1.30 -7.47 1.90
C GLY A 158 -1.62 -6.01 1.65
N GLY A 159 -2.52 -5.75 0.71
CA GLY A 159 -2.98 -4.42 0.37
C GLY A 159 -4.10 -3.92 1.26
N ILE A 160 -4.50 -2.68 1.04
CA ILE A 160 -5.62 -2.03 1.73
C ILE A 160 -6.46 -1.23 0.72
N GLY A 161 -7.76 -1.45 0.70
CA GLY A 161 -8.65 -0.82 -0.28
C GLY A 161 -8.38 -1.34 -1.70
N ASN A 162 -8.07 -0.45 -2.63
CA ASN A 162 -7.84 -0.84 -4.03
C ASN A 162 -6.53 -1.60 -4.26
N SER A 163 -5.56 -1.54 -3.33
CA SER A 163 -4.34 -2.33 -3.43
C SER A 163 -4.46 -3.77 -2.94
N GLY A 164 -5.59 -4.15 -2.33
CA GLY A 164 -5.86 -5.53 -1.92
C GLY A 164 -6.79 -5.65 -0.73
N MET A 165 -7.08 -6.90 -0.36
CA MET A 165 -7.84 -7.30 0.83
C MET A 165 -7.13 -8.44 1.53
N GLY A 166 -7.16 -8.42 2.87
CA GLY A 166 -6.54 -9.45 3.69
C GLY A 166 -5.02 -9.39 3.66
N THR A 167 -4.42 -10.26 4.43
CA THR A 167 -2.97 -10.37 4.55
C THR A 167 -2.55 -11.83 4.57
N TYR A 168 -1.32 -12.09 4.18
CA TYR A 168 -0.70 -13.40 4.36
C TYR A 168 0.68 -13.23 4.99
N HIS A 169 1.37 -14.29 5.27
CA HIS A 169 2.53 -14.43 6.16
C HIS A 169 2.18 -14.41 7.66
N GLY A 170 2.97 -15.12 8.42
CA GLY A 170 2.93 -15.14 9.87
C GLY A 170 1.59 -15.58 10.48
N GLU A 171 1.33 -15.09 11.66
CA GLU A 171 0.12 -15.40 12.43
C GLU A 171 -1.13 -14.78 11.78
N GLU A 172 -1.01 -13.59 11.21
CA GLU A 172 -2.12 -12.90 10.52
C GLU A 172 -2.59 -13.70 9.31
N GLY A 173 -1.67 -14.21 8.50
CA GLY A 173 -2.00 -15.05 7.35
C GLY A 173 -2.66 -16.39 7.77
N PHE A 174 -2.19 -16.97 8.86
CA PHE A 174 -2.84 -18.17 9.43
C PHE A 174 -4.28 -17.86 9.88
N ARG A 175 -4.49 -16.74 10.57
CA ARG A 175 -5.81 -16.33 11.03
C ARG A 175 -6.75 -16.01 9.89
N GLU A 176 -6.27 -15.31 8.85
CA GLU A 176 -7.05 -14.94 7.65
C GLU A 176 -7.58 -16.19 6.92
N LEU A 177 -6.77 -17.25 6.83
CA LEU A 177 -7.12 -18.51 6.17
C LEU A 177 -7.78 -19.53 7.11
N SER A 178 -8.09 -19.15 8.35
CA SER A 178 -8.64 -20.03 9.37
C SER A 178 -10.00 -19.54 9.83
N HIS A 179 -10.83 -20.47 10.30
CA HIS A 179 -12.09 -20.15 10.95
C HIS A 179 -11.98 -20.30 12.47
N ALA A 180 -12.16 -19.19 13.20
CA ALA A 180 -12.20 -19.22 14.65
C ALA A 180 -13.54 -19.80 15.12
N LYS A 181 -13.50 -21.00 15.75
CA LYS A 181 -14.68 -21.68 16.28
C LYS A 181 -14.82 -21.39 17.76
N GLY A 182 -15.88 -20.69 18.13
CA GLY A 182 -16.25 -20.51 19.55
C GLY A 182 -16.72 -21.85 20.16
N VAL A 183 -16.09 -22.26 21.27
CA VAL A 183 -16.50 -23.46 22.02
C VAL A 183 -16.79 -23.06 23.45
N PHE A 184 -18.06 -23.21 23.86
CA PHE A 184 -18.51 -23.03 25.23
C PHE A 184 -18.88 -24.39 25.84
N LYS A 185 -18.20 -24.80 26.90
CA LYS A 185 -18.55 -25.98 27.70
C LYS A 185 -19.19 -25.54 28.99
N ARG A 186 -20.50 -25.73 29.11
CA ARG A 186 -21.20 -25.43 30.35
C ARG A 186 -20.77 -26.40 31.45
N HIS A 187 -20.40 -25.85 32.60
CA HIS A 187 -20.19 -26.68 33.79
C HIS A 187 -21.53 -27.24 34.28
N ARG A 188 -21.55 -28.51 34.73
CA ARG A 188 -22.80 -29.18 35.13
C ARG A 188 -23.56 -28.46 36.24
N TRP A 189 -22.88 -27.71 37.08
CA TRP A 189 -23.46 -26.95 38.17
C TRP A 189 -23.85 -25.51 37.80
N PHE A 190 -23.70 -25.12 36.56
CA PHE A 190 -24.11 -23.79 36.12
C PHE A 190 -25.62 -23.68 36.16
N PRO A 191 -26.20 -22.70 36.92
CA PRO A 191 -27.62 -22.65 37.21
C PRO A 191 -28.42 -22.06 36.04
N VAL A 192 -28.33 -22.68 34.88
CA VAL A 192 -28.98 -22.20 33.63
C VAL A 192 -30.48 -22.03 33.77
N GLY A 193 -31.14 -22.81 34.65
CA GLY A 193 -32.57 -22.72 34.91
C GLY A 193 -33.04 -21.35 35.41
N LEU A 194 -32.13 -20.57 36.04
CA LEU A 194 -32.43 -19.20 36.45
C LEU A 194 -32.62 -18.24 35.27
N PHE A 195 -32.19 -18.64 34.06
CA PHE A 195 -32.32 -17.84 32.85
C PHE A 195 -33.47 -18.33 31.94
N TYR A 196 -34.20 -19.37 32.36
CA TYR A 196 -35.38 -19.85 31.64
C TYR A 196 -36.67 -19.18 32.12
N PRO A 197 -37.76 -19.24 31.34
CA PRO A 197 -39.07 -18.78 31.77
C PRO A 197 -39.56 -19.48 33.08
N PRO A 198 -40.39 -18.82 33.90
CA PRO A 198 -40.89 -17.46 33.71
C PRO A 198 -39.85 -16.39 34.00
N TYR A 199 -39.84 -15.35 33.14
CA TYR A 199 -38.88 -14.26 33.24
C TYR A 199 -39.22 -13.25 34.34
N GLY A 200 -38.24 -12.44 34.74
CA GLY A 200 -38.40 -11.34 35.69
C GLY A 200 -38.03 -11.68 37.13
N ASN A 201 -37.39 -12.83 37.39
CA ASN A 201 -36.83 -13.14 38.69
C ASN A 201 -35.67 -12.15 39.04
N LEU A 202 -35.33 -12.06 40.33
CA LEU A 202 -34.31 -11.12 40.81
C LEU A 202 -32.94 -11.31 40.12
N VAL A 203 -32.53 -12.56 39.88
CA VAL A 203 -31.23 -12.89 39.25
C VAL A 203 -31.21 -12.41 37.78
N GLN A 204 -32.29 -12.64 37.03
CA GLN A 204 -32.41 -12.15 35.65
C GLN A 204 -32.39 -10.60 35.61
N ARG A 205 -33.12 -9.94 36.52
CA ARG A 205 -33.15 -8.47 36.59
C ARG A 205 -31.74 -7.89 36.90
N LEU A 206 -31.04 -8.49 37.84
CA LEU A 206 -29.65 -8.07 38.17
C LEU A 206 -28.69 -8.36 37.04
N ALA A 207 -28.76 -9.53 36.41
CA ALA A 207 -27.94 -9.87 35.24
C ALA A 207 -28.20 -8.91 34.06
N MET A 208 -29.44 -8.65 33.73
CA MET A 208 -29.82 -7.68 32.70
C MET A 208 -29.27 -6.28 32.98
N LYS A 209 -29.39 -5.82 34.24
CA LYS A 209 -28.84 -4.52 34.67
C LYS A 209 -27.30 -4.48 34.53
N PHE A 210 -26.62 -5.57 34.87
CA PHE A 210 -25.18 -5.65 34.80
C PHE A 210 -24.65 -5.69 33.35
N PHE A 211 -25.25 -6.53 32.49
CA PHE A 211 -24.77 -6.75 31.12
C PHE A 211 -25.28 -5.73 30.10
N ILE A 212 -26.48 -5.20 30.28
CA ILE A 212 -27.15 -4.33 29.31
C ILE A 212 -27.28 -2.89 29.85
N GLY A 213 -27.10 -2.70 31.14
CA GLY A 213 -27.33 -1.42 31.80
C GLY A 213 -28.83 -1.18 32.08
N ASN A 214 -29.17 0.05 32.46
CA ASN A 214 -30.58 0.43 32.64
C ASN A 214 -31.24 0.50 31.27
N ALA A 215 -32.38 -0.20 31.11
CA ALA A 215 -33.19 -0.07 29.89
C ALA A 215 -33.55 1.40 29.65
N PRO A 216 -33.49 1.90 28.41
CA PRO A 216 -33.92 3.24 28.08
C PRO A 216 -35.39 3.41 28.49
N THR A 217 -35.66 4.48 29.24
CA THR A 217 -37.01 4.82 29.74
C THR A 217 -37.88 5.51 28.67
N GLY A 218 -37.64 5.22 27.39
CA GLY A 218 -38.43 5.77 26.28
C GLY A 218 -39.65 4.91 25.91
N PRO A 219 -40.69 5.48 25.28
CA PRO A 219 -41.85 4.73 24.81
C PRO A 219 -41.40 3.67 23.77
N ARG A 220 -41.95 2.45 23.87
CA ARG A 220 -41.73 1.41 22.86
C ARG A 220 -42.25 1.89 21.50
N PRO A 221 -41.50 1.67 20.40
CA PRO A 221 -42.06 1.91 19.08
C PRO A 221 -43.30 1.04 18.87
N PRO A 222 -44.35 1.55 18.21
CA PRO A 222 -45.50 0.75 17.86
C PRO A 222 -45.07 -0.43 16.95
N HIS A 223 -45.71 -1.58 17.13
CA HIS A 223 -45.51 -2.80 16.33
C HIS A 223 -45.98 -2.60 14.90
#